data_78191a77524fd87a639779d8f2222f16
#
_entry.id   78191a77524fd87a639779d8f2222f16
#
_cell.length_a   1.000
_cell.length_b   1.000
_cell.length_c   1.000
_cell.angle_alpha   90.00
_cell.angle_beta   90.00
_cell.angle_gamma   90.00
#
_symmetry.space_group_name_H-M   'P 1'
#
loop_
_entity.id
_entity.type
_entity.pdbx_description
1 polymer ?
#
loop_
_entity_poly.entity_id
_entity_poly.type
_entity_poly.pdbx_seq_one_letter_code
_entity_poly.pdbx_strand_id
1 'polypeptide(L)'
;LGRCRSPASEGLTSALTQLQARCAGSCYPADPKEVLQTFSKALEKVSPVKKSAHDLHYPIVPHIDFRVNFELYAQTYALWRDANWFPSRVVILGVGHRCPAELACLPAGYRTPLGKIEADTDLFSSLSSTCPFLDSETRGFQGEHSIEFVVIWLQALRDLFFPGRSFTILPVLCGGLQQAVEAGAPPCETSPESVFARALGKLSQEPDTAIVASIDGCHVGPRFQHPFAADKKVQAQVSRWEKKLWTLASTETLPEFF
;
A
#
# COMPACT_ATOMS: atom_id res chain seq x y z
N LEU A 1 -25.34 -8.89 -49.29
CA LEU A 1 -24.87 -7.59 -48.82
C LEU A 1 -23.94 -7.79 -47.63
N GLY A 2 -22.63 -7.72 -47.92
CA GLY A 2 -21.56 -8.12 -47.03
C GLY A 2 -21.43 -7.22 -45.81
N ARG A 3 -21.33 -7.84 -44.63
CA ARG A 3 -20.82 -7.18 -43.41
C ARG A 3 -19.31 -7.24 -43.44
N CYS A 4 -18.67 -6.09 -43.64
CA CYS A 4 -17.25 -5.94 -43.33
C CYS A 4 -17.02 -6.24 -41.86
N ARG A 5 -16.25 -7.29 -41.58
CA ARG A 5 -15.62 -7.51 -40.26
C ARG A 5 -14.38 -6.61 -40.21
N SER A 6 -14.38 -5.67 -39.28
CA SER A 6 -13.17 -4.94 -38.92
C SER A 6 -12.15 -5.92 -38.34
N PRO A 7 -10.87 -5.81 -38.67
CA PRO A 7 -9.84 -6.61 -38.03
C PRO A 7 -9.73 -6.21 -36.58
N ALA A 8 -9.79 -7.22 -35.70
CA ALA A 8 -9.45 -7.08 -34.29
C ALA A 8 -8.03 -6.50 -34.21
N SER A 9 -7.91 -5.37 -33.53
CA SER A 9 -6.62 -4.79 -33.18
C SER A 9 -5.91 -5.73 -32.18
N GLU A 10 -5.07 -6.61 -32.69
CA GLU A 10 -4.04 -7.27 -31.94
C GLU A 10 -2.97 -6.24 -31.54
N GLY A 11 -3.26 -5.45 -30.53
CA GLY A 11 -2.26 -4.71 -29.78
C GLY A 11 -1.78 -5.60 -28.65
N LEU A 12 -0.72 -6.37 -28.85
CA LEU A 12 0.09 -6.92 -27.77
C LEU A 12 0.64 -5.73 -26.96
N THR A 13 -0.08 -5.28 -25.97
CA THR A 13 0.51 -4.56 -24.85
C THR A 13 1.39 -5.59 -24.15
N SER A 14 2.72 -5.47 -24.29
CA SER A 14 3.65 -6.27 -23.48
C SER A 14 3.26 -6.01 -22.02
N ALA A 15 2.78 -7.04 -21.35
CA ALA A 15 2.31 -6.92 -19.97
C ALA A 15 3.48 -6.34 -19.15
N LEU A 16 3.24 -5.26 -18.44
CA LEU A 16 4.25 -4.65 -17.58
C LEU A 16 4.54 -5.61 -16.42
N THR A 17 5.62 -6.35 -16.52
CA THR A 17 5.99 -7.37 -15.52
C THR A 17 6.84 -6.80 -14.38
N GLN A 18 7.32 -5.56 -14.51
CA GLN A 18 8.23 -4.94 -13.55
C GLN A 18 8.01 -3.44 -13.46
N LEU A 19 7.62 -2.98 -12.30
CA LEU A 19 7.59 -1.55 -11.94
C LEU A 19 8.99 -1.05 -11.58
N GLN A 20 9.25 0.25 -11.74
CA GLN A 20 10.54 0.88 -11.47
C GLN A 20 10.40 1.94 -10.41
N ALA A 21 11.34 1.98 -9.46
CA ALA A 21 11.46 3.06 -8.49
C ALA A 21 11.68 4.42 -9.18
N ARG A 22 10.91 5.42 -8.77
CA ARG A 22 10.96 6.79 -9.26
C ARG A 22 11.39 7.80 -8.21
N CYS A 23 11.32 7.41 -6.94
CA CYS A 23 11.65 8.27 -5.79
C CYS A 23 13.09 8.08 -5.30
N ALA A 24 13.83 7.11 -5.83
CA ALA A 24 15.25 6.92 -5.55
C ALA A 24 16.05 8.15 -5.97
N GLY A 25 16.93 8.65 -5.09
CA GLY A 25 17.69 9.88 -5.27
C GLY A 25 16.92 11.17 -4.97
N SER A 26 15.61 11.10 -4.71
CA SER A 26 14.79 12.26 -4.35
C SER A 26 14.17 12.15 -2.96
N CYS A 27 13.47 11.08 -2.66
CA CYS A 27 12.84 10.84 -1.34
C CYS A 27 13.70 9.95 -0.44
N TYR A 28 14.54 9.12 -1.02
CA TYR A 28 15.51 8.26 -0.34
C TYR A 28 16.78 8.07 -1.21
N PRO A 29 17.91 7.61 -0.64
CA PRO A 29 19.15 7.47 -1.40
C PRO A 29 19.03 6.54 -2.62
N ALA A 30 19.77 6.82 -3.69
CA ALA A 30 19.85 5.97 -4.87
C ALA A 30 20.94 4.88 -4.73
N ASP A 31 21.92 5.08 -3.86
CA ASP A 31 22.96 4.09 -3.57
C ASP A 31 22.43 3.02 -2.60
N PRO A 32 22.57 1.72 -2.91
CA PRO A 32 22.07 0.65 -2.06
C PRO A 32 22.64 0.64 -0.65
N LYS A 33 23.92 0.97 -0.48
CA LYS A 33 24.58 1.01 0.82
C LYS A 33 24.06 2.16 1.67
N GLU A 34 23.86 3.32 1.06
CA GLU A 34 23.28 4.50 1.72
C GLU A 34 21.81 4.22 2.14
N VAL A 35 21.05 3.53 1.30
CA VAL A 35 19.69 3.07 1.67
C VAL A 35 19.76 2.24 2.95
N LEU A 36 20.51 1.13 2.95
CA LEU A 36 20.59 0.24 4.11
C LEU A 36 21.10 0.98 5.36
N GLN A 37 22.11 1.84 5.22
CA GLN A 37 22.63 2.63 6.33
C GLN A 37 21.57 3.60 6.89
N THR A 38 20.82 4.26 6.03
CA THR A 38 19.79 5.23 6.43
C THR A 38 18.64 4.53 7.17
N PHE A 39 18.18 3.39 6.63
CA PHE A 39 17.07 2.63 7.21
C PHE A 39 17.49 1.94 8.52
N SER A 40 18.72 1.39 8.61
CA SER A 40 19.26 0.84 9.86
C SER A 40 19.27 1.90 10.97
N LYS A 41 19.81 3.08 10.70
CA LYS A 41 19.84 4.19 11.67
C LYS A 41 18.46 4.61 12.16
N ALA A 42 17.45 4.53 11.30
CA ALA A 42 16.07 4.83 11.70
C ALA A 42 15.52 3.74 12.63
N LEU A 43 15.72 2.46 12.27
CA LEU A 43 15.27 1.32 13.07
C LEU A 43 15.98 1.22 14.43
N GLU A 44 17.26 1.60 14.53
CA GLU A 44 18.03 1.62 15.78
C GLU A 44 17.47 2.61 16.81
N LYS A 45 16.80 3.68 16.36
CA LYS A 45 16.18 4.68 17.25
C LYS A 45 14.83 4.22 17.82
N VAL A 46 14.23 3.20 17.23
CA VAL A 46 12.93 2.69 17.69
C VAL A 46 13.13 1.77 18.89
N SER A 47 12.50 2.13 20.01
CA SER A 47 12.44 1.27 21.18
C SER A 47 11.64 0.00 20.89
N PRO A 48 12.08 -1.17 21.42
CA PRO A 48 11.36 -2.43 21.18
C PRO A 48 9.91 -2.37 21.64
N VAL A 49 9.00 -2.80 20.78
CA VAL A 49 7.57 -2.86 21.07
C VAL A 49 7.11 -4.31 21.11
N LYS A 50 6.54 -4.73 22.24
CA LYS A 50 5.90 -6.05 22.34
C LYS A 50 4.46 -5.94 21.82
N LYS A 51 4.14 -6.66 20.74
CA LYS A 51 2.79 -6.80 20.23
C LYS A 51 2.42 -8.25 19.98
N SER A 52 1.11 -8.52 19.84
CA SER A 52 0.63 -9.86 19.53
C SER A 52 0.95 -10.22 18.07
N ALA A 53 1.04 -11.52 17.76
CA ALA A 53 1.30 -11.98 16.39
C ALA A 53 0.22 -11.50 15.39
N HIS A 54 -1.01 -11.31 15.83
CA HIS A 54 -2.11 -10.80 14.99
C HIS A 54 -1.84 -9.40 14.42
N ASP A 55 -1.14 -8.54 15.17
CA ASP A 55 -0.85 -7.17 14.74
C ASP A 55 0.17 -7.10 13.59
N LEU A 56 0.81 -8.22 13.24
CA LEU A 56 1.86 -8.26 12.23
C LEU A 56 1.32 -8.42 10.81
N HIS A 57 0.13 -8.99 10.65
CA HIS A 57 -0.43 -9.30 9.33
C HIS A 57 -1.04 -8.09 8.60
N TYR A 58 -1.36 -7.00 9.33
CA TYR A 58 -2.07 -5.83 8.80
C TYR A 58 -1.43 -4.50 9.18
N PRO A 59 -0.15 -4.28 8.85
CA PRO A 59 0.45 -2.99 9.16
C PRO A 59 -0.17 -1.89 8.29
N ILE A 60 -0.41 -0.75 8.94
CA ILE A 60 -0.73 0.51 8.27
C ILE A 60 0.54 1.35 8.28
N VAL A 61 0.97 1.82 7.12
CA VAL A 61 2.17 2.64 6.94
C VAL A 61 1.81 3.92 6.20
N PRO A 62 2.48 5.04 6.47
CA PRO A 62 2.30 6.24 5.68
C PRO A 62 2.90 6.07 4.28
N HIS A 63 2.59 7.01 3.37
CA HIS A 63 3.31 7.16 2.10
C HIS A 63 3.76 8.61 1.85
N ILE A 64 3.83 9.41 2.91
CA ILE A 64 4.45 10.73 2.86
C ILE A 64 5.95 10.61 2.60
N ASP A 65 6.54 11.59 1.93
CA ASP A 65 7.98 11.69 1.70
C ASP A 65 8.77 11.39 2.99
N PHE A 66 9.75 10.50 2.91
CA PHE A 66 10.55 10.07 4.06
C PHE A 66 11.22 11.22 4.82
N ARG A 67 11.54 12.33 4.14
CA ARG A 67 12.08 13.54 4.78
C ARG A 67 11.10 14.19 5.77
N VAL A 68 9.82 13.88 5.66
CA VAL A 68 8.77 14.43 6.52
C VAL A 68 8.56 13.57 7.77
N ASN A 69 8.47 12.25 7.60
CA ASN A 69 8.12 11.36 8.71
C ASN A 69 8.74 9.96 8.59
N PHE A 70 10.07 9.89 8.56
CA PHE A 70 10.77 8.62 8.45
C PHE A 70 10.63 7.75 9.70
N GLU A 71 10.45 8.38 10.86
CA GLU A 71 10.35 7.68 12.15
C GLU A 71 9.10 6.81 12.25
N LEU A 72 7.96 7.27 11.75
CA LEU A 72 6.71 6.48 11.79
C LEU A 72 6.82 5.20 10.95
N TYR A 73 7.47 5.27 9.79
CA TYR A 73 7.79 4.08 9.00
C TYR A 73 8.65 3.10 9.81
N ALA A 74 9.72 3.60 10.42
CA ALA A 74 10.62 2.78 11.22
C ALA A 74 9.89 2.13 12.40
N GLN A 75 9.01 2.85 13.08
CA GLN A 75 8.19 2.31 14.18
C GLN A 75 7.31 1.16 13.72
N THR A 76 6.67 1.28 12.56
CA THR A 76 5.81 0.23 12.02
C THR A 76 6.61 -1.01 11.64
N TYR A 77 7.70 -0.86 10.89
CA TYR A 77 8.50 -2.00 10.46
C TYR A 77 9.36 -2.63 11.57
N ALA A 78 9.67 -1.88 12.63
CA ALA A 78 10.33 -2.43 13.83
C ALA A 78 9.47 -3.52 14.50
N LEU A 79 8.16 -3.52 14.33
CA LEU A 79 7.28 -4.58 14.85
C LEU A 79 7.66 -5.95 14.27
N TRP A 80 7.98 -6.02 12.97
CA TRP A 80 8.40 -7.28 12.35
C TRP A 80 9.79 -7.69 12.77
N ARG A 81 10.73 -6.74 12.90
CA ARG A 81 12.05 -6.98 13.47
C ARG A 81 11.96 -7.57 14.88
N ASP A 82 11.18 -6.93 15.75
CA ASP A 82 11.10 -7.28 17.18
C ASP A 82 10.32 -8.58 17.42
N ALA A 83 9.39 -8.91 16.54
CA ALA A 83 8.70 -10.20 16.54
C ALA A 83 9.52 -11.33 15.89
N ASN A 84 10.65 -11.02 15.27
CA ASN A 84 11.43 -11.95 14.45
C ASN A 84 10.57 -12.65 13.39
N TRP A 85 9.66 -11.89 12.77
CA TRP A 85 8.73 -12.40 11.76
C TRP A 85 8.84 -11.59 10.46
N PHE A 86 8.85 -12.29 9.35
CA PHE A 86 8.88 -11.66 8.02
C PHE A 86 8.04 -12.48 7.04
N PRO A 87 7.08 -11.89 6.33
CA PRO A 87 6.18 -12.62 5.43
C PRO A 87 6.90 -13.10 4.18
N SER A 88 6.43 -14.20 3.62
CA SER A 88 6.84 -14.66 2.28
C SER A 88 6.00 -14.05 1.16
N ARG A 89 4.82 -13.51 1.49
CA ARG A 89 3.87 -12.92 0.58
C ARG A 89 3.34 -11.60 1.12
N VAL A 90 3.33 -10.56 0.30
CA VAL A 90 2.84 -9.23 0.71
C VAL A 90 1.87 -8.66 -0.32
N VAL A 91 0.62 -8.45 0.08
CA VAL A 91 -0.33 -7.61 -0.65
C VAL A 91 -0.09 -6.16 -0.22
N ILE A 92 0.13 -5.27 -1.17
CA ILE A 92 0.34 -3.84 -0.89
C ILE A 92 -0.86 -3.06 -1.40
N LEU A 93 -1.63 -2.50 -0.47
CA LEU A 93 -2.76 -1.62 -0.78
C LEU A 93 -2.25 -0.19 -0.82
N GLY A 94 -2.01 0.32 -2.01
CA GLY A 94 -1.61 1.69 -2.27
C GLY A 94 -2.79 2.57 -2.67
N VAL A 95 -2.57 3.88 -2.71
CA VAL A 95 -3.55 4.86 -3.15
C VAL A 95 -3.46 5.05 -4.67
N GLY A 96 -4.59 4.98 -5.33
CA GLY A 96 -4.68 5.18 -6.77
C GLY A 96 -4.68 6.67 -7.17
N HIS A 97 -3.61 7.44 -6.86
CA HIS A 97 -3.56 8.88 -7.12
C HIS A 97 -3.83 9.25 -8.60
N ARG A 98 -3.51 8.35 -9.52
CA ARG A 98 -3.70 8.51 -10.97
C ARG A 98 -4.45 7.34 -11.60
N CYS A 99 -5.01 6.47 -10.78
CA CYS A 99 -5.76 5.32 -11.23
C CYS A 99 -7.23 5.71 -11.42
N PRO A 100 -7.81 5.55 -12.61
CA PRO A 100 -9.22 5.85 -12.83
C PRO A 100 -10.14 4.76 -12.27
N ALA A 101 -9.62 3.56 -12.01
CA ALA A 101 -10.38 2.46 -11.46
C ALA A 101 -10.48 2.56 -9.93
N GLU A 102 -11.60 2.12 -9.37
CA GLU A 102 -11.79 2.04 -7.92
C GLU A 102 -10.85 1.03 -7.27
N LEU A 103 -10.61 -0.08 -7.96
CA LEU A 103 -9.67 -1.11 -7.56
C LEU A 103 -8.90 -1.60 -8.77
N ALA A 104 -7.58 -1.52 -8.74
CA ALA A 104 -6.71 -2.07 -9.75
C ALA A 104 -5.64 -2.98 -9.13
N CYS A 105 -5.33 -4.08 -9.79
CA CYS A 105 -4.34 -5.06 -9.34
C CYS A 105 -3.44 -5.46 -10.50
N LEU A 106 -2.13 -5.41 -10.29
CA LEU A 106 -1.17 -5.70 -11.34
C LEU A 106 -0.20 -6.80 -10.90
N PRO A 107 -0.06 -7.92 -11.65
CA PRO A 107 0.94 -8.96 -11.38
C PRO A 107 2.33 -8.49 -11.84
N ALA A 108 2.81 -7.40 -11.28
CA ALA A 108 4.12 -6.83 -11.58
C ALA A 108 5.00 -6.80 -10.35
N GLY A 109 6.23 -7.26 -10.51
CA GLY A 109 7.27 -7.08 -9.51
C GLY A 109 7.75 -5.64 -9.43
N TYR A 110 8.75 -5.38 -8.61
CA TYR A 110 9.29 -4.03 -8.41
C TYR A 110 10.82 -4.04 -8.43
N ARG A 111 11.43 -3.04 -9.06
CA ARG A 111 12.87 -2.83 -9.04
C ARG A 111 13.20 -1.53 -8.31
N THR A 112 14.00 -1.66 -7.25
CA THR A 112 14.53 -0.54 -6.46
C THR A 112 16.07 -0.56 -6.47
N PRO A 113 16.75 0.38 -5.82
CA PRO A 113 18.19 0.28 -5.59
C PRO A 113 18.64 -1.00 -4.89
N LEU A 114 17.79 -1.61 -4.06
CA LEU A 114 18.09 -2.87 -3.35
C LEU A 114 17.81 -4.13 -4.21
N GLY A 115 17.51 -3.96 -5.49
CA GLY A 115 17.31 -5.06 -6.42
C GLY A 115 15.85 -5.29 -6.81
N LYS A 116 15.58 -6.48 -7.33
CA LYS A 116 14.29 -6.88 -7.87
C LYS A 116 13.49 -7.69 -6.85
N ILE A 117 12.20 -7.44 -6.79
CA ILE A 117 11.20 -8.29 -6.11
C ILE A 117 10.21 -8.78 -7.15
N GLU A 118 9.87 -10.05 -7.08
CA GLU A 118 8.93 -10.69 -8.02
C GLU A 118 7.48 -10.44 -7.60
N ALA A 119 6.60 -10.45 -8.61
CA ALA A 119 5.17 -10.47 -8.38
C ALA A 119 4.69 -11.83 -7.88
N ASP A 120 3.64 -11.86 -7.08
CA ASP A 120 2.89 -13.07 -6.75
C ASP A 120 1.81 -13.33 -7.80
N THR A 121 2.19 -14.03 -8.87
CA THR A 121 1.29 -14.33 -9.99
C THR A 121 0.20 -15.33 -9.63
N ASP A 122 0.47 -16.25 -8.71
CA ASP A 122 -0.50 -17.25 -8.27
C ASP A 122 -1.59 -16.58 -7.43
N LEU A 123 -1.19 -15.68 -6.53
CA LEU A 123 -2.13 -14.88 -5.75
C LEU A 123 -2.96 -13.96 -6.65
N PHE A 124 -2.34 -13.32 -7.65
CA PHE A 124 -3.06 -12.52 -8.63
C PHE A 124 -4.13 -13.34 -9.34
N SER A 125 -3.80 -14.54 -9.81
CA SER A 125 -4.73 -15.43 -10.50
C SER A 125 -5.90 -15.84 -9.60
N SER A 126 -5.61 -16.17 -8.34
CA SER A 126 -6.63 -16.50 -7.33
C SER A 126 -7.56 -15.33 -7.05
N LEU A 127 -7.00 -14.14 -6.82
CA LEU A 127 -7.75 -12.92 -6.54
C LEU A 127 -8.61 -12.49 -7.74
N SER A 128 -8.06 -12.51 -8.95
CA SER A 128 -8.80 -12.15 -10.17
C SER A 128 -9.96 -13.11 -10.44
N SER A 129 -9.85 -14.38 -10.08
CA SER A 129 -10.95 -15.34 -10.18
C SER A 129 -12.09 -15.02 -9.20
N THR A 130 -11.77 -14.53 -8.00
CA THR A 130 -12.74 -14.14 -6.97
C THR A 130 -13.29 -12.74 -7.20
N CYS A 131 -12.46 -11.86 -7.73
CA CYS A 131 -12.73 -10.43 -7.94
C CYS A 131 -12.52 -10.06 -9.42
N PRO A 132 -13.38 -10.51 -10.33
CA PRO A 132 -13.22 -10.29 -11.78
C PRO A 132 -13.36 -8.83 -12.21
N PHE A 133 -13.75 -7.95 -11.30
CA PHE A 133 -13.85 -6.50 -11.48
C PHE A 133 -12.51 -5.78 -11.27
N LEU A 134 -11.45 -6.47 -10.79
CA LEU A 134 -10.13 -5.86 -10.62
C LEU A 134 -9.57 -5.46 -11.98
N ASP A 135 -9.31 -4.16 -12.13
CA ASP A 135 -8.68 -3.63 -13.33
C ASP A 135 -7.18 -3.96 -13.35
N SER A 136 -6.63 -4.21 -14.51
CA SER A 136 -5.19 -4.42 -14.72
C SER A 136 -4.53 -3.23 -15.44
N GLU A 137 -5.12 -2.03 -15.32
CA GLU A 137 -4.62 -0.80 -15.93
C GLU A 137 -3.23 -0.46 -15.39
N THR A 138 -2.25 -0.36 -16.28
CA THR A 138 -0.83 -0.24 -15.90
C THR A 138 -0.38 1.19 -15.60
N ARG A 139 -1.08 2.20 -16.14
CA ARG A 139 -0.67 3.61 -16.03
C ARG A 139 -0.74 4.12 -14.60
N GLY A 140 -1.77 3.71 -13.85
CA GLY A 140 -1.93 4.06 -12.44
C GLY A 140 -0.76 3.64 -11.58
N PHE A 141 -0.11 2.51 -11.92
CA PHE A 141 1.03 1.98 -11.17
C PHE A 141 2.37 2.64 -11.51
N GLN A 142 2.49 3.29 -12.67
CA GLN A 142 3.75 3.91 -13.09
C GLN A 142 4.06 5.16 -12.27
N GLY A 143 5.07 5.05 -11.41
CA GLY A 143 5.50 6.15 -10.53
C GLY A 143 4.57 6.38 -9.35
N GLU A 144 3.80 5.36 -8.96
CA GLU A 144 2.98 5.41 -7.76
C GLU A 144 3.85 5.16 -6.53
N HIS A 145 4.01 6.19 -5.72
CA HIS A 145 4.93 6.20 -4.58
C HIS A 145 4.38 5.46 -3.35
N SER A 146 3.07 5.36 -3.21
CA SER A 146 2.45 4.61 -2.11
C SER A 146 2.80 3.12 -2.13
N ILE A 147 3.06 2.55 -3.32
CA ILE A 147 3.60 1.19 -3.47
C ILE A 147 5.13 1.19 -3.28
N GLU A 148 5.84 2.12 -3.92
CA GLU A 148 7.30 2.18 -3.93
C GLU A 148 7.88 2.25 -2.51
N PHE A 149 7.30 3.10 -1.65
CA PHE A 149 7.78 3.29 -0.30
C PHE A 149 7.62 2.06 0.58
N VAL A 150 6.58 1.29 0.38
CA VAL A 150 6.42 -0.02 1.05
C VAL A 150 7.49 -0.98 0.57
N VAL A 151 7.69 -1.09 -0.75
CA VAL A 151 8.65 -2.06 -1.32
C VAL A 151 10.07 -1.80 -0.84
N ILE A 152 10.55 -0.56 -0.87
CA ILE A 152 11.92 -0.24 -0.44
C ILE A 152 12.12 -0.53 1.06
N TRP A 153 11.11 -0.28 1.91
CA TRP A 153 11.16 -0.62 3.34
C TRP A 153 11.20 -2.13 3.56
N LEU A 154 10.39 -2.90 2.85
CA LEU A 154 10.39 -4.36 2.95
C LEU A 154 11.73 -4.95 2.53
N GLN A 155 12.32 -4.46 1.45
CA GLN A 155 13.65 -4.90 1.01
C GLN A 155 14.73 -4.55 2.03
N ALA A 156 14.73 -3.31 2.54
CA ALA A 156 15.70 -2.89 3.55
C ALA A 156 15.56 -3.72 4.84
N LEU A 157 14.35 -3.95 5.32
CA LEU A 157 14.10 -4.76 6.50
C LEU A 157 14.58 -6.21 6.32
N ARG A 158 14.28 -6.80 5.16
CA ARG A 158 14.76 -8.15 4.80
C ARG A 158 16.29 -8.21 4.84
N ASP A 159 16.94 -7.30 4.14
CA ASP A 159 18.39 -7.33 3.98
C ASP A 159 19.15 -7.09 5.30
N LEU A 160 18.56 -6.27 6.18
CA LEU A 160 19.15 -5.94 7.49
C LEU A 160 18.92 -7.02 8.55
N PHE A 161 17.73 -7.63 8.61
CA PHE A 161 17.34 -8.47 9.76
C PHE A 161 16.91 -9.88 9.39
N PHE A 162 16.60 -10.14 8.12
CA PHE A 162 16.13 -11.45 7.64
C PHE A 162 16.90 -11.94 6.42
N PRO A 163 18.25 -11.95 6.46
CA PRO A 163 19.07 -12.30 5.31
C PRO A 163 18.73 -13.73 4.83
N GLY A 164 18.58 -13.88 3.51
CA GLY A 164 18.22 -15.16 2.89
C GLY A 164 16.70 -15.43 2.82
N ARG A 165 15.85 -14.61 3.44
CA ARG A 165 14.41 -14.69 3.19
C ARG A 165 14.05 -14.11 1.81
N SER A 166 13.15 -14.77 1.12
CA SER A 166 12.52 -14.27 -0.10
C SER A 166 11.07 -13.92 0.16
N PHE A 167 10.55 -12.98 -0.62
CA PHE A 167 9.12 -12.65 -0.61
C PHE A 167 8.66 -12.21 -1.99
N THR A 168 7.37 -12.34 -2.23
CA THR A 168 6.68 -11.84 -3.41
C THR A 168 5.72 -10.73 -3.04
N ILE A 169 5.38 -9.88 -4.01
CA ILE A 169 4.44 -8.78 -3.79
C ILE A 169 3.26 -8.88 -4.76
N LEU A 170 2.11 -8.37 -4.31
CA LEU A 170 0.97 -8.11 -5.16
C LEU A 170 0.54 -6.65 -4.95
N PRO A 171 0.91 -5.73 -5.85
CA PRO A 171 0.48 -4.34 -5.80
C PRO A 171 -1.00 -4.22 -6.16
N VAL A 172 -1.74 -3.50 -5.31
CA VAL A 172 -3.14 -3.14 -5.51
C VAL A 172 -3.27 -1.63 -5.32
N LEU A 173 -3.98 -0.94 -6.22
CA LEU A 173 -4.35 0.46 -6.07
C LEU A 173 -5.82 0.57 -5.69
N CYS A 174 -6.06 1.31 -4.62
CA CYS A 174 -7.39 1.66 -4.14
C CYS A 174 -7.69 3.10 -4.58
N GLY A 175 -8.63 3.26 -5.50
CA GLY A 175 -9.03 4.56 -6.06
C GLY A 175 -9.97 5.36 -5.16
N GLY A 176 -10.51 4.74 -4.14
CA GLY A 176 -11.31 5.39 -3.11
C GLY A 176 -12.74 4.88 -3.02
N LEU A 177 -13.31 5.14 -1.85
CA LEU A 177 -14.69 4.82 -1.48
C LEU A 177 -15.57 6.09 -1.55
N GLN A 178 -15.30 6.98 -2.51
CA GLN A 178 -15.92 8.30 -2.54
C GLN A 178 -17.45 8.24 -2.56
N GLN A 179 -18.03 7.33 -3.33
CA GLN A 179 -19.48 7.16 -3.39
C GLN A 179 -20.08 6.75 -2.04
N ALA A 180 -19.41 5.86 -1.32
CA ALA A 180 -19.84 5.44 0.02
C ALA A 180 -19.72 6.59 1.03
N VAL A 181 -18.62 7.36 0.98
CA VAL A 181 -18.42 8.55 1.83
C VAL A 181 -19.48 9.62 1.53
N GLU A 182 -19.77 9.89 0.27
CA GLU A 182 -20.81 10.86 -0.13
C GLU A 182 -22.21 10.40 0.25
N ALA A 183 -22.47 9.11 0.23
CA ALA A 183 -23.73 8.52 0.68
C ALA A 183 -23.85 8.45 2.21
N GLY A 184 -22.76 8.62 2.95
CA GLY A 184 -22.72 8.44 4.40
C GLY A 184 -23.09 7.01 4.84
N ALA A 185 -22.76 6.02 4.02
CA ALA A 185 -23.11 4.62 4.26
C ALA A 185 -22.03 3.68 3.72
N PRO A 186 -21.74 2.55 4.41
CA PRO A 186 -20.79 1.57 3.94
C PRO A 186 -21.21 0.99 2.59
N PRO A 187 -20.26 0.52 1.77
CA PRO A 187 -20.55 -0.22 0.55
C PRO A 187 -21.44 -1.43 0.85
N CYS A 188 -22.38 -1.73 -0.05
CA CYS A 188 -23.23 -2.91 0.13
C CYS A 188 -22.40 -4.20 0.07
N GLU A 189 -22.91 -5.29 0.66
CA GLU A 189 -22.18 -6.56 0.77
C GLU A 189 -21.76 -7.17 -0.58
N THR A 190 -22.47 -6.87 -1.64
CA THR A 190 -22.19 -7.35 -3.00
C THR A 190 -21.35 -6.39 -3.82
N SER A 191 -20.98 -5.23 -3.28
CA SER A 191 -20.14 -4.27 -3.97
C SER A 191 -18.72 -4.83 -4.22
N PRO A 192 -18.03 -4.35 -5.26
CA PRO A 192 -16.64 -4.74 -5.54
C PRO A 192 -15.73 -4.61 -4.32
N GLU A 193 -15.83 -3.51 -3.58
CA GLU A 193 -15.00 -3.22 -2.40
C GLU A 193 -15.25 -4.24 -1.28
N SER A 194 -16.52 -4.55 -1.01
CA SER A 194 -16.91 -5.53 0.02
C SER A 194 -16.51 -6.95 -0.37
N VAL A 195 -16.61 -7.32 -1.64
CA VAL A 195 -16.15 -8.62 -2.14
C VAL A 195 -14.62 -8.71 -2.01
N PHE A 196 -13.90 -7.64 -2.40
CA PHE A 196 -12.46 -7.57 -2.29
C PHE A 196 -11.98 -7.61 -0.83
N ALA A 197 -12.60 -6.85 0.06
CA ALA A 197 -12.27 -6.86 1.49
C ALA A 197 -12.43 -8.26 2.10
N ARG A 198 -13.49 -9.00 1.76
CA ARG A 198 -13.67 -10.40 2.19
C ARG A 198 -12.60 -11.33 1.61
N ALA A 199 -12.18 -11.13 0.38
CA ALA A 199 -11.09 -11.91 -0.21
C ALA A 199 -9.77 -11.67 0.53
N LEU A 200 -9.45 -10.41 0.86
CA LEU A 200 -8.29 -10.05 1.69
C LEU A 200 -8.40 -10.65 3.09
N GLY A 201 -9.58 -10.61 3.72
CA GLY A 201 -9.82 -11.22 5.03
C GLY A 201 -9.54 -12.72 5.07
N LYS A 202 -9.73 -13.44 3.97
CA LYS A 202 -9.33 -14.86 3.86
C LYS A 202 -7.82 -15.02 3.74
N LEU A 203 -7.17 -14.19 2.93
CA LEU A 203 -5.71 -14.23 2.75
C LEU A 203 -4.95 -13.95 4.04
N SER A 204 -5.49 -13.11 4.89
CA SER A 204 -4.88 -12.76 6.17
C SER A 204 -4.84 -13.90 7.20
N GLN A 205 -5.57 -14.96 6.95
CA GLN A 205 -5.49 -16.18 7.78
C GLN A 205 -4.29 -17.06 7.39
N GLU A 206 -3.61 -16.74 6.30
CA GLU A 206 -2.40 -17.45 5.89
C GLU A 206 -1.20 -16.95 6.72
N PRO A 207 -0.46 -17.84 7.41
CA PRO A 207 0.52 -17.46 8.43
C PRO A 207 1.71 -16.65 7.89
N ASP A 208 2.03 -16.80 6.61
CA ASP A 208 3.17 -16.15 5.97
C ASP A 208 2.77 -14.99 5.03
N THR A 209 1.54 -14.49 5.18
CA THR A 209 0.99 -13.40 4.35
C THR A 209 0.80 -12.14 5.17
N ALA A 210 1.24 -11.00 4.63
CA ALA A 210 0.91 -9.68 5.14
C ALA A 210 0.12 -8.86 4.13
N ILE A 211 -0.80 -8.04 4.64
CA ILE A 211 -1.54 -7.04 3.86
C ILE A 211 -1.14 -5.67 4.40
N VAL A 212 -0.31 -4.97 3.65
CA VAL A 212 0.22 -3.65 4.04
C VAL A 212 -0.66 -2.56 3.44
N ALA A 213 -1.32 -1.78 4.29
CA ALA A 213 -2.08 -0.62 3.85
C ALA A 213 -1.21 0.65 3.88
N SER A 214 -1.00 1.25 2.73
CA SER A 214 -0.20 2.46 2.55
C SER A 214 -1.12 3.68 2.54
N ILE A 215 -1.23 4.38 3.67
CA ILE A 215 -2.26 5.40 3.91
C ILE A 215 -1.63 6.61 4.59
N ASP A 216 -1.82 7.79 4.03
CA ASP A 216 -1.53 9.05 4.72
C ASP A 216 -2.72 9.52 5.55
N GLY A 217 -2.43 10.29 6.58
CA GLY A 217 -3.43 11.01 7.34
C GLY A 217 -3.95 12.27 6.63
N CYS A 218 -4.59 13.14 7.37
CA CYS A 218 -5.25 14.32 6.84
C CYS A 218 -4.25 15.35 6.29
N HIS A 219 -4.41 15.72 5.03
CA HIS A 219 -3.66 16.77 4.36
C HIS A 219 -4.39 18.13 4.49
N VAL A 220 -3.79 19.10 5.19
CA VAL A 220 -4.41 20.42 5.42
C VAL A 220 -3.45 21.59 5.18
N GLY A 221 -4.01 22.74 4.88
CA GLY A 221 -3.30 23.99 4.70
C GLY A 221 -3.11 24.41 3.25
N PRO A 222 -2.45 25.55 2.99
CA PRO A 222 -2.36 26.16 1.65
C PRO A 222 -1.66 25.29 0.61
N ARG A 223 -0.74 24.42 1.04
CA ARG A 223 -0.07 23.46 0.15
C ARG A 223 -1.07 22.47 -0.50
N PHE A 224 -2.18 22.24 0.17
CA PHE A 224 -3.28 21.37 -0.28
C PHE A 224 -4.50 22.18 -0.71
N GLN A 225 -4.30 23.44 -1.15
CA GLN A 225 -5.32 24.34 -1.68
C GLN A 225 -6.39 24.76 -0.67
N HIS A 226 -6.16 24.58 0.63
CA HIS A 226 -7.06 25.11 1.64
C HIS A 226 -6.82 26.62 1.85
N PRO A 227 -7.88 27.42 2.07
CA PRO A 227 -7.74 28.86 2.27
C PRO A 227 -7.25 29.26 3.67
N PHE A 228 -6.94 28.29 4.53
CA PHE A 228 -6.50 28.50 5.92
C PHE A 228 -5.12 27.87 6.18
N ALA A 229 -4.36 28.41 7.11
CA ALA A 229 -3.10 27.86 7.56
C ALA A 229 -3.29 26.65 8.48
N ALA A 230 -2.38 25.68 8.43
CA ALA A 230 -2.33 24.54 9.36
C ALA A 230 -1.72 24.97 10.71
N ASP A 231 -2.35 25.95 11.39
CA ASP A 231 -1.95 26.43 12.69
C ASP A 231 -2.25 25.42 13.83
N LYS A 232 -1.85 25.74 15.06
CA LYS A 232 -2.06 24.86 16.22
C LYS A 232 -3.53 24.51 16.48
N LYS A 233 -4.46 25.40 16.15
CA LYS A 233 -5.91 25.18 16.31
C LYS A 233 -6.40 24.14 15.28
N VAL A 234 -6.02 24.32 14.04
CA VAL A 234 -6.32 23.37 12.95
C VAL A 234 -5.69 22.02 13.24
N GLN A 235 -4.41 21.96 13.63
CA GLN A 235 -3.72 20.72 14.00
C GLN A 235 -4.45 19.98 15.13
N ALA A 236 -4.86 20.68 16.19
CA ALA A 236 -5.60 20.08 17.29
C ALA A 236 -6.98 19.55 16.85
N GLN A 237 -7.63 20.22 15.90
CA GLN A 237 -8.91 19.79 15.34
C GLN A 237 -8.74 18.52 14.48
N VAL A 238 -7.75 18.50 13.60
CA VAL A 238 -7.40 17.35 12.77
C VAL A 238 -7.05 16.14 13.65
N SER A 239 -6.19 16.32 14.65
CA SER A 239 -5.80 15.23 15.56
C SER A 239 -7.01 14.62 16.30
N ARG A 240 -7.99 15.43 16.71
CA ARG A 240 -9.22 14.91 17.33
C ARG A 240 -10.05 14.11 16.34
N TRP A 241 -10.17 14.62 15.11
CA TRP A 241 -10.93 13.98 14.05
C TRP A 241 -10.28 12.65 13.64
N GLU A 242 -8.98 12.63 13.39
CA GLU A 242 -8.24 11.40 13.05
C GLU A 242 -8.32 10.38 14.18
N LYS A 243 -8.17 10.80 15.43
CA LYS A 243 -8.32 9.88 16.57
C LYS A 243 -9.71 9.21 16.58
N LYS A 244 -10.77 9.96 16.27
CA LYS A 244 -12.12 9.41 16.15
C LYS A 244 -12.18 8.39 14.99
N LEU A 245 -11.67 8.77 13.83
CA LEU A 245 -11.64 7.92 12.62
C LEU A 245 -10.93 6.59 12.89
N TRP A 246 -9.72 6.65 13.45
CA TRP A 246 -8.95 5.44 13.79
C TRP A 246 -9.62 4.59 14.87
N THR A 247 -10.31 5.21 15.82
CA THR A 247 -11.09 4.48 16.82
C THR A 247 -12.24 3.72 16.16
N LEU A 248 -12.99 4.35 15.27
CA LEU A 248 -14.08 3.70 14.54
C LEU A 248 -13.57 2.55 13.65
N ALA A 249 -12.48 2.79 12.92
CA ALA A 249 -11.86 1.77 12.10
C ALA A 249 -11.38 0.54 12.90
N SER A 250 -10.95 0.74 14.15
CA SER A 250 -10.47 -0.34 15.03
C SER A 250 -11.58 -1.07 15.79
N THR A 251 -12.79 -0.54 15.84
CA THR A 251 -13.93 -1.12 16.59
C THR A 251 -14.94 -1.85 15.71
N GLU A 252 -14.64 -2.02 14.43
CA GLU A 252 -15.52 -2.70 13.44
C GLU A 252 -16.91 -2.05 13.28
N THR A 253 -17.05 -0.78 13.67
CA THR A 253 -18.30 -0.02 13.54
C THR A 253 -18.38 0.66 12.17
N LEU A 254 -18.41 -0.14 11.09
CA LEU A 254 -18.42 0.33 9.71
C LEU A 254 -19.49 1.40 9.41
N PRO A 255 -20.76 1.27 9.87
CA PRO A 255 -21.77 2.30 9.59
C PRO A 255 -21.44 3.67 10.19
N GLU A 256 -20.69 3.72 11.29
CA GLU A 256 -20.30 4.96 11.96
C GLU A 256 -19.01 5.57 11.37
N PHE A 257 -18.27 4.76 10.62
CA PHE A 257 -17.07 5.18 9.90
C PHE A 257 -17.42 5.98 8.64
N PHE A 258 -18.46 5.59 7.91
CA PHE A 258 -18.96 6.25 6.71
C PHE A 258 -20.00 7.31 7.06
#